data_a4bdf0a3a9b17e1cbd1a8e15c7afb5d6
#
_entry.id   a4bdf0a3a9b17e1cbd1a8e15c7afb5d6
#
_cell.length_a   1.000
_cell.length_b   1.000
_cell.length_c   1.000
_cell.angle_alpha   90.00
_cell.angle_beta   90.00
_cell.angle_gamma   90.00
#
_symmetry.space_group_name_H-M   'P 1'
#
loop_
_entity.id
_entity.type
_entity.pdbx_description
1 polymer ?
#
loop_
_entity_poly.entity_id
_entity_poly.type
_entity_poly.pdbx_seq_one_letter_code
_entity_poly.pdbx_strand_id
1 'polypeptide(L)'
;SVNNERGLRLARAIFKVMRFAEPKTNVLQMGLGEGMKVGDFGAGSGHYALAAAAIVGSAGRVYAIDVQEDMLTRLRDDASRAGFRNIETVWGDFERAGGTKLKDHALDAVILSNTLFQLEKTQDALREIKRVLRPGGKLLVVDWAGAYGGMGPSEPQVVPEHRAEEIFIGGGFHKAKSFRGGPHHYSILFTAP
;
A
#
# COMPACT_ATOMS: atom_id res chain seq x y z
N SER A 1 21.22 4.43 29.21
CA SER A 1 19.89 3.85 29.48
C SER A 1 18.74 4.59 28.80
N VAL A 2 18.84 5.90 28.52
CA VAL A 2 17.81 6.71 27.82
C VAL A 2 17.61 6.29 26.36
N ASN A 3 18.64 5.80 25.68
CA ASN A 3 18.54 5.31 24.29
C ASN A 3 17.79 4.00 24.17
N ASN A 4 17.76 3.19 25.24
CA ASN A 4 17.05 1.90 25.26
C ASN A 4 15.53 2.10 25.43
N GLU A 5 15.09 3.10 26.18
CA GLU A 5 13.67 3.41 26.34
C GLU A 5 13.03 4.04 25.10
N ARG A 6 13.79 4.86 24.36
CA ARG A 6 13.33 5.40 23.07
C ARG A 6 13.19 4.28 22.02
N GLY A 7 14.15 3.36 21.96
CA GLY A 7 14.07 2.18 21.11
C GLY A 7 12.88 1.28 21.45
N LEU A 8 12.63 1.05 22.73
CA LEU A 8 11.47 0.28 23.21
C LEU A 8 10.12 0.98 22.98
N ARG A 9 10.08 2.31 23.09
CA ARG A 9 8.85 3.09 22.78
C ARG A 9 8.57 3.10 21.30
N LEU A 10 9.60 3.22 20.45
CA LEU A 10 9.46 3.12 18.99
C LEU A 10 9.04 1.71 18.57
N ALA A 11 9.68 0.68 19.14
CA ALA A 11 9.29 -0.71 18.94
C ALA A 11 7.86 -0.99 19.42
N ARG A 12 7.43 -0.45 20.57
CA ARG A 12 6.05 -0.57 21.06
C ARG A 12 5.05 0.20 20.22
N ALA A 13 5.41 1.39 19.69
CA ALA A 13 4.56 2.14 18.77
C ALA A 13 4.42 1.41 17.44
N ILE A 14 5.51 0.88 16.87
CA ILE A 14 5.51 0.03 15.69
C ILE A 14 4.69 -1.24 15.94
N PHE A 15 4.85 -1.89 17.11
CA PHE A 15 4.09 -3.08 17.51
C PHE A 15 2.59 -2.77 17.73
N LYS A 16 2.24 -1.55 18.17
CA LYS A 16 0.85 -1.13 18.39
C LYS A 16 0.14 -0.85 17.07
N VAL A 17 0.84 -0.31 16.06
CA VAL A 17 0.32 -0.08 14.71
C VAL A 17 0.21 -1.40 13.93
N MET A 18 1.11 -2.37 14.16
CA MET A 18 1.03 -3.72 13.60
C MET A 18 -0.21 -4.53 14.04
N ARG A 19 -1.00 -4.05 15.01
CA ARG A 19 -2.24 -4.71 15.46
C ARG A 19 -3.45 -4.46 14.57
N PHE A 20 -3.42 -3.49 13.66
CA PHE A 20 -4.59 -3.11 12.84
C PHE A 20 -4.56 -3.71 11.43
N ALA A 21 -3.42 -3.66 10.77
CA ALA A 21 -3.14 -4.39 9.54
C ALA A 21 -1.86 -5.20 9.74
N GLU A 22 -1.64 -6.20 8.92
CA GLU A 22 -0.44 -7.05 8.96
C GLU A 22 0.38 -6.87 7.68
N PRO A 23 1.06 -5.71 7.48
CA PRO A 23 1.71 -5.37 6.21
C PRO A 23 2.65 -6.46 5.71
N LYS A 24 3.50 -6.99 6.59
CA LYS A 24 4.47 -8.05 6.23
C LYS A 24 3.76 -9.32 5.76
N THR A 25 2.77 -9.79 6.51
CA THR A 25 1.99 -10.99 6.18
C THR A 25 1.23 -10.80 4.87
N ASN A 26 0.61 -9.63 4.70
CA ASN A 26 -0.19 -9.30 3.52
C ASN A 26 0.68 -9.22 2.27
N VAL A 27 1.85 -8.57 2.34
CA VAL A 27 2.79 -8.43 1.21
C VAL A 27 3.37 -9.80 0.83
N LEU A 28 3.65 -10.69 1.78
CA LEU A 28 4.07 -12.06 1.49
C LEU A 28 3.05 -12.83 0.64
N GLN A 29 1.74 -12.55 0.83
CA GLN A 29 0.67 -13.17 0.03
C GLN A 29 0.68 -12.75 -1.45
N MET A 30 1.35 -11.64 -1.78
CA MET A 30 1.49 -11.19 -3.17
C MET A 30 2.46 -12.06 -3.98
N GLY A 31 3.33 -12.83 -3.33
CA GLY A 31 4.38 -13.59 -4.01
C GLY A 31 5.34 -12.68 -4.77
N LEU A 32 5.78 -11.60 -4.12
CA LEU A 32 6.84 -10.72 -4.65
C LEU A 32 8.16 -11.47 -4.67
N GLY A 33 9.00 -11.17 -5.66
CA GLY A 33 10.35 -11.69 -5.80
C GLY A 33 11.42 -10.60 -5.72
N GLU A 34 12.67 -11.02 -5.54
CA GLU A 34 13.81 -10.12 -5.58
C GLU A 34 13.90 -9.40 -6.94
N GLY A 35 14.28 -8.14 -6.93
CA GLY A 35 14.39 -7.30 -8.12
C GLY A 35 13.10 -6.69 -8.63
N MET A 36 11.93 -7.06 -8.09
CA MET A 36 10.65 -6.50 -8.52
C MET A 36 10.53 -5.02 -8.18
N LYS A 37 9.74 -4.29 -9.01
CA LYS A 37 9.35 -2.90 -8.81
C LYS A 37 7.92 -2.84 -8.30
N VAL A 38 7.73 -2.22 -7.14
CA VAL A 38 6.44 -2.15 -6.44
C VAL A 38 6.05 -0.70 -6.20
N GLY A 39 4.79 -0.36 -6.44
CA GLY A 39 4.21 0.92 -6.03
C GLY A 39 3.40 0.76 -4.74
N ASP A 40 3.56 1.66 -3.78
CA ASP A 40 2.69 1.79 -2.60
C ASP A 40 1.94 3.12 -2.74
N PHE A 41 0.65 3.06 -3.08
CA PHE A 41 -0.16 4.21 -3.46
C PHE A 41 -1.03 4.66 -2.29
N GLY A 42 -0.85 5.92 -1.87
CA GLY A 42 -1.32 6.41 -0.59
C GLY A 42 -0.48 5.82 0.54
N ALA A 43 0.85 5.90 0.39
CA ALA A 43 1.81 5.19 1.25
C ALA A 43 1.76 5.61 2.72
N GLY A 44 1.31 6.84 3.01
CA GLY A 44 1.20 7.35 4.37
C GLY A 44 2.49 7.16 5.16
N SER A 45 2.41 6.47 6.28
CA SER A 45 3.56 6.16 7.14
C SER A 45 4.52 5.09 6.57
N GLY A 46 4.21 4.48 5.42
CA GLY A 46 5.11 3.59 4.68
C GLY A 46 5.24 2.17 5.22
N HIS A 47 4.33 1.68 6.05
CA HIS A 47 4.43 0.33 6.59
C HIS A 47 4.44 -0.75 5.49
N TYR A 48 3.62 -0.58 4.45
CA TYR A 48 3.59 -1.48 3.30
C TYR A 48 4.81 -1.29 2.41
N ALA A 49 5.25 -0.04 2.18
CA ALA A 49 6.49 0.25 1.44
C ALA A 49 7.72 -0.43 2.08
N LEU A 50 7.86 -0.33 3.41
CA LEU A 50 8.95 -0.97 4.15
C LEU A 50 8.89 -2.50 4.05
N ALA A 51 7.68 -3.08 4.18
CA ALA A 51 7.49 -4.52 4.05
C ALA A 51 7.83 -5.03 2.64
N ALA A 52 7.41 -4.32 1.60
CA ALA A 52 7.71 -4.65 0.22
C ALA A 52 9.22 -4.51 -0.07
N ALA A 53 9.86 -3.43 0.41
CA ALA A 53 11.29 -3.17 0.21
C ALA A 53 12.18 -4.28 0.78
N ALA A 54 11.79 -4.86 1.92
CA ALA A 54 12.49 -5.98 2.53
C ALA A 54 12.43 -7.25 1.67
N ILE A 55 11.33 -7.46 0.92
CA ILE A 55 11.15 -8.66 0.09
C ILE A 55 11.82 -8.52 -1.27
N VAL A 56 11.67 -7.34 -1.91
CA VAL A 56 12.24 -7.13 -3.26
C VAL A 56 13.75 -6.92 -3.23
N GLY A 57 14.33 -6.68 -2.07
CA GLY A 57 15.79 -6.60 -1.88
C GLY A 57 16.42 -5.40 -2.58
N SER A 58 17.75 -5.36 -2.56
CA SER A 58 18.55 -4.23 -3.09
C SER A 58 18.46 -4.10 -4.62
N ALA A 59 18.18 -5.17 -5.33
CA ALA A 59 17.98 -5.18 -6.78
C ALA A 59 16.58 -4.67 -7.18
N GLY A 60 15.60 -4.69 -6.25
CA GLY A 60 14.26 -4.18 -6.46
C GLY A 60 14.11 -2.70 -6.10
N ARG A 61 12.91 -2.17 -6.32
CA ARG A 61 12.57 -0.78 -5.99
C ARG A 61 11.12 -0.67 -5.51
N VAL A 62 10.89 0.14 -4.49
CA VAL A 62 9.55 0.51 -4.04
C VAL A 62 9.35 2.00 -4.27
N TYR A 63 8.27 2.36 -4.96
CA TYR A 63 7.83 3.73 -5.17
C TYR A 63 6.68 4.02 -4.21
N ALA A 64 6.97 4.80 -3.17
CA ALA A 64 5.98 5.23 -2.18
C ALA A 64 5.37 6.57 -2.63
N ILE A 65 4.11 6.56 -3.00
CA ILE A 65 3.41 7.70 -3.59
C ILE A 65 2.36 8.21 -2.62
N ASP A 66 2.38 9.50 -2.33
CA ASP A 66 1.39 10.15 -1.49
C ASP A 66 1.21 11.62 -1.89
N VAL A 67 0.04 12.19 -1.59
CA VAL A 67 -0.24 13.62 -1.78
C VAL A 67 0.27 14.47 -0.60
N GLN A 68 0.58 13.85 0.53
CA GLN A 68 1.06 14.50 1.75
C GLN A 68 2.58 14.44 1.81
N GLU A 69 3.23 15.55 1.48
CA GLU A 69 4.70 15.63 1.38
C GLU A 69 5.41 15.40 2.72
N ASP A 70 4.81 15.81 3.83
CA ASP A 70 5.35 15.59 5.17
C ASP A 70 5.35 14.10 5.57
N MET A 71 4.36 13.32 5.13
CA MET A 71 4.33 11.86 5.31
C MET A 71 5.47 11.19 4.54
N LEU A 72 5.70 11.60 3.29
CA LEU A 72 6.80 11.09 2.48
C LEU A 72 8.16 11.42 3.06
N THR A 73 8.31 12.61 3.65
CA THR A 73 9.54 13.01 4.33
C THR A 73 9.82 12.11 5.53
N ARG A 74 8.81 11.86 6.37
CA ARG A 74 8.93 10.95 7.52
C ARG A 74 9.25 9.53 7.08
N LEU A 75 8.57 9.03 6.04
CA LEU A 75 8.83 7.70 5.47
C LEU A 75 10.27 7.56 5.00
N ARG A 76 10.79 8.57 4.30
CA ARG A 76 12.18 8.60 3.82
C ARG A 76 13.17 8.51 4.97
N ASP A 77 12.93 9.27 6.04
CA ASP A 77 13.78 9.27 7.23
C ASP A 77 13.74 7.94 7.96
N ASP A 78 12.54 7.35 8.11
CA ASP A 78 12.34 6.05 8.75
C ASP A 78 13.00 4.93 7.93
N ALA A 79 12.81 4.93 6.61
CA ALA A 79 13.45 3.99 5.70
C ALA A 79 14.97 4.06 5.78
N SER A 80 15.54 5.28 5.77
CA SER A 80 16.97 5.49 5.89
C SER A 80 17.51 4.99 7.22
N ARG A 81 16.82 5.27 8.32
CA ARG A 81 17.20 4.77 9.66
C ARG A 81 17.13 3.26 9.77
N ALA A 82 16.18 2.63 9.07
CA ALA A 82 16.04 1.19 8.99
C ALA A 82 17.01 0.52 7.99
N GLY A 83 17.83 1.32 7.30
CA GLY A 83 18.86 0.82 6.37
C GLY A 83 18.36 0.54 4.96
N PHE A 84 17.10 0.88 4.62
CA PHE A 84 16.58 0.73 3.28
C PHE A 84 17.13 1.80 2.33
N ARG A 85 17.59 1.37 1.14
CA ARG A 85 18.08 2.23 0.04
C ARG A 85 17.28 2.05 -1.24
N ASN A 86 16.29 1.18 -1.21
CA ASN A 86 15.47 0.77 -2.35
C ASN A 86 14.04 1.33 -2.29
N ILE A 87 13.78 2.34 -1.47
CA ILE A 87 12.52 3.07 -1.42
C ILE A 87 12.72 4.46 -2.01
N GLU A 88 11.89 4.81 -2.97
CA GLU A 88 11.80 6.13 -3.59
C GLU A 88 10.45 6.75 -3.24
N THR A 89 10.48 7.94 -2.64
CA THR A 89 9.25 8.68 -2.31
C THR A 89 8.89 9.60 -3.46
N VAL A 90 7.63 9.57 -3.88
CA VAL A 90 7.10 10.37 -5.00
C VAL A 90 5.91 11.19 -4.50
N TRP A 91 6.06 12.50 -4.49
CA TRP A 91 4.93 13.39 -4.25
C TRP A 91 4.04 13.40 -5.50
N GLY A 92 2.88 12.80 -5.41
CA GLY A 92 2.00 12.56 -6.54
C GLY A 92 0.58 12.19 -6.13
N ASP A 93 -0.32 12.31 -7.09
CA ASP A 93 -1.75 12.03 -6.93
C ASP A 93 -2.17 10.98 -7.96
N PHE A 94 -2.34 9.74 -7.51
CA PHE A 94 -2.72 8.64 -8.41
C PHE A 94 -4.21 8.68 -8.85
N GLU A 95 -5.00 9.63 -8.34
CA GLU A 95 -6.33 9.94 -8.87
C GLU A 95 -6.28 10.89 -10.08
N ARG A 96 -5.09 11.12 -10.64
CA ARG A 96 -4.86 11.91 -11.85
C ARG A 96 -4.06 11.12 -12.87
N ALA A 97 -4.40 11.27 -14.13
CA ALA A 97 -3.63 10.67 -15.22
C ALA A 97 -2.17 11.14 -15.20
N GLY A 98 -1.22 10.20 -15.13
CA GLY A 98 0.21 10.49 -15.01
C GLY A 98 0.64 11.04 -13.64
N GLY A 99 -0.27 11.13 -12.66
CA GLY A 99 0.00 11.73 -11.36
C GLY A 99 0.95 10.92 -10.48
N THR A 100 1.17 9.65 -10.77
CA THR A 100 2.22 8.82 -10.15
C THR A 100 3.61 9.17 -10.63
N LYS A 101 3.75 9.91 -11.74
CA LYS A 101 5.02 10.23 -12.42
C LYS A 101 5.81 9.00 -12.90
N LEU A 102 5.18 7.84 -12.92
CA LEU A 102 5.76 6.60 -13.41
C LEU A 102 5.39 6.37 -14.88
N LYS A 103 6.25 5.64 -15.60
CA LYS A 103 6.00 5.23 -16.98
C LYS A 103 4.94 4.12 -17.04
N ASP A 104 4.33 3.94 -18.21
CA ASP A 104 3.44 2.83 -18.49
C ASP A 104 4.17 1.50 -18.23
N HIS A 105 3.49 0.55 -17.62
CA HIS A 105 4.00 -0.79 -17.33
C HIS A 105 5.31 -0.83 -16.53
N ALA A 106 5.59 0.23 -15.73
CA ALA A 106 6.82 0.34 -14.95
C ALA A 106 6.86 -0.58 -13.73
N LEU A 107 5.70 -1.08 -13.26
CA LEU A 107 5.58 -1.81 -12.01
C LEU A 107 5.16 -3.26 -12.21
N ASP A 108 5.77 -4.15 -11.42
CA ASP A 108 5.38 -5.55 -11.27
C ASP A 108 4.18 -5.71 -10.34
N ALA A 109 4.06 -4.83 -9.36
CA ALA A 109 2.98 -4.85 -8.39
C ALA A 109 2.64 -3.46 -7.85
N VAL A 110 1.39 -3.31 -7.40
CA VAL A 110 0.90 -2.13 -6.68
C VAL A 110 0.23 -2.58 -5.38
N ILE A 111 0.41 -1.80 -4.34
CA ILE A 111 -0.27 -1.93 -3.05
C ILE A 111 -1.15 -0.69 -2.87
N LEU A 112 -2.39 -0.92 -2.47
CA LEU A 112 -3.37 0.09 -2.13
C LEU A 112 -3.92 -0.26 -0.75
N SER A 113 -3.49 0.46 0.29
CA SER A 113 -3.88 0.13 1.66
C SER A 113 -4.53 1.30 2.38
N ASN A 114 -5.71 1.08 2.96
CA ASN A 114 -6.47 2.08 3.71
C ASN A 114 -6.76 3.37 2.92
N THR A 115 -7.02 3.24 1.64
CA THR A 115 -7.20 4.37 0.73
C THR A 115 -8.58 4.42 0.09
N LEU A 116 -9.30 3.29 -0.02
CA LEU A 116 -10.57 3.25 -0.78
C LEU A 116 -11.61 4.23 -0.25
N PHE A 117 -11.73 4.35 1.07
CA PHE A 117 -12.70 5.26 1.70
C PHE A 117 -12.38 6.74 1.50
N GLN A 118 -11.19 7.06 1.01
CA GLN A 118 -10.71 8.42 0.77
C GLN A 118 -10.71 8.80 -0.72
N LEU A 119 -10.93 7.83 -1.63
CA LEU A 119 -10.89 8.09 -3.07
C LEU A 119 -12.08 8.95 -3.50
N GLU A 120 -11.77 10.07 -4.15
CA GLU A 120 -12.76 10.96 -4.76
C GLU A 120 -13.00 10.60 -6.23
N LYS A 121 -11.96 10.14 -6.93
CA LYS A 121 -11.96 9.82 -8.37
C LYS A 121 -11.58 8.37 -8.63
N THR A 122 -12.34 7.45 -8.08
CA THR A 122 -12.05 6.01 -8.14
C THR A 122 -11.72 5.52 -9.54
N GLN A 123 -12.45 5.95 -10.59
CA GLN A 123 -12.20 5.52 -11.96
C GLN A 123 -10.87 6.03 -12.52
N ASP A 124 -10.46 7.24 -12.14
CA ASP A 124 -9.18 7.80 -12.53
C ASP A 124 -8.03 7.05 -11.83
N ALA A 125 -8.20 6.75 -10.53
CA ALA A 125 -7.26 5.94 -9.78
C ALA A 125 -7.08 4.55 -10.42
N LEU A 126 -8.17 3.86 -10.78
CA LEU A 126 -8.11 2.56 -11.44
C LEU A 126 -7.37 2.63 -12.79
N ARG A 127 -7.62 3.68 -13.58
CA ARG A 127 -6.92 3.90 -14.86
C ARG A 127 -5.43 4.09 -14.66
N GLU A 128 -5.04 4.91 -13.68
CA GLU A 128 -3.63 5.17 -13.38
C GLU A 128 -2.92 3.92 -12.85
N ILE A 129 -3.53 3.18 -11.91
CA ILE A 129 -3.00 1.90 -11.41
C ILE A 129 -2.79 0.91 -12.56
N LYS A 130 -3.80 0.77 -13.43
CA LYS A 130 -3.72 -0.11 -14.61
C LYS A 130 -2.65 0.31 -15.60
N ARG A 131 -2.49 1.63 -15.83
CA ARG A 131 -1.48 2.18 -16.73
C ARG A 131 -0.05 1.81 -16.29
N VAL A 132 0.24 1.94 -15.01
CA VAL A 132 1.61 1.71 -14.50
C VAL A 132 1.94 0.25 -14.24
N LEU A 133 0.94 -0.61 -14.03
CA LEU A 133 1.13 -2.04 -13.91
C LEU A 133 1.43 -2.68 -15.28
N ARG A 134 2.40 -3.57 -15.32
CA ARG A 134 2.59 -4.44 -16.48
C ARG A 134 1.41 -5.42 -16.63
N PRO A 135 1.12 -5.93 -17.83
CA PRO A 135 0.14 -7.00 -18.01
C PRO A 135 0.42 -8.16 -17.07
N GLY A 136 -0.62 -8.66 -16.40
CA GLY A 136 -0.48 -9.69 -15.37
C GLY A 136 0.19 -9.22 -14.07
N GLY A 137 0.49 -7.93 -13.94
CA GLY A 137 1.01 -7.33 -12.71
C GLY A 137 0.02 -7.48 -11.54
N LYS A 138 0.52 -7.46 -10.32
CA LYS A 138 -0.28 -7.76 -9.12
C LYS A 138 -0.78 -6.49 -8.46
N LEU A 139 -2.01 -6.50 -7.98
CA LEU A 139 -2.58 -5.42 -7.19
C LEU A 139 -3.10 -5.99 -5.86
N LEU A 140 -2.52 -5.56 -4.76
CA LEU A 140 -3.01 -5.85 -3.42
C LEU A 140 -3.85 -4.69 -2.92
N VAL A 141 -5.10 -4.97 -2.58
CA VAL A 141 -6.01 -4.02 -1.92
C VAL A 141 -6.22 -4.49 -0.49
N VAL A 142 -5.95 -3.61 0.47
CA VAL A 142 -6.20 -3.85 1.90
C VAL A 142 -7.01 -2.69 2.42
N ASP A 143 -8.19 -2.95 2.97
CA ASP A 143 -9.00 -1.86 3.53
C ASP A 143 -9.83 -2.34 4.73
N TRP A 144 -10.52 -1.40 5.36
CA TRP A 144 -11.27 -1.60 6.58
C TRP A 144 -12.50 -2.49 6.36
N ALA A 145 -12.62 -3.55 7.16
CA ALA A 145 -13.77 -4.46 7.13
C ALA A 145 -15.02 -3.88 7.82
N GLY A 146 -14.89 -2.75 8.51
CA GLY A 146 -15.97 -2.08 9.23
C GLY A 146 -15.49 -0.80 9.90
N ALA A 147 -16.37 -0.11 10.61
CA ALA A 147 -16.06 1.03 11.46
C ALA A 147 -15.72 0.56 12.88
N TYR A 148 -14.62 1.06 13.45
CA TYR A 148 -14.11 0.59 14.73
C TYR A 148 -13.81 1.75 15.70
N GLY A 149 -14.87 2.45 16.13
CA GLY A 149 -14.81 3.36 17.27
C GLY A 149 -13.79 4.49 17.15
N GLY A 150 -13.72 5.19 16.02
CA GLY A 150 -12.81 6.31 15.78
C GLY A 150 -11.42 5.89 15.25
N MET A 151 -11.24 4.61 14.98
CA MET A 151 -10.11 4.10 14.20
C MET A 151 -10.57 3.90 12.76
N GLY A 152 -9.87 4.54 11.80
CA GLY A 152 -10.22 4.44 10.39
C GLY A 152 -11.49 5.19 10.01
N PRO A 153 -12.20 4.74 8.95
CA PRO A 153 -13.37 5.40 8.41
C PRO A 153 -14.57 5.33 9.36
N SER A 154 -15.48 6.30 9.23
CA SER A 154 -16.82 6.20 9.79
C SER A 154 -17.66 5.16 9.02
N GLU A 155 -18.73 4.65 9.64
CA GLU A 155 -19.55 3.60 9.01
C GLU A 155 -20.03 3.93 7.58
N PRO A 156 -20.47 5.15 7.25
CA PRO A 156 -20.85 5.50 5.88
C PRO A 156 -19.69 5.53 4.88
N GLN A 157 -18.44 5.63 5.36
CA GLN A 157 -17.25 5.71 4.52
C GLN A 157 -16.62 4.34 4.26
N VAL A 158 -16.99 3.31 5.05
CA VAL A 158 -16.47 1.96 4.86
C VAL A 158 -16.81 1.46 3.46
N VAL A 159 -15.82 0.99 2.72
CA VAL A 159 -16.01 0.26 1.47
C VAL A 159 -15.95 -1.23 1.78
N PRO A 160 -17.09 -1.94 1.84
CA PRO A 160 -17.09 -3.37 2.15
C PRO A 160 -16.32 -4.19 1.11
N GLU A 161 -15.80 -5.36 1.51
CA GLU A 161 -14.99 -6.23 0.65
C GLU A 161 -15.67 -6.52 -0.70
N HIS A 162 -16.97 -6.89 -0.70
CA HIS A 162 -17.70 -7.17 -1.93
C HIS A 162 -17.79 -5.95 -2.86
N ARG A 163 -17.92 -4.74 -2.29
CA ARG A 163 -17.97 -3.51 -3.07
C ARG A 163 -16.60 -3.16 -3.65
N ALA A 164 -15.51 -3.36 -2.88
CA ALA A 164 -14.16 -3.23 -3.41
C ALA A 164 -13.93 -4.20 -4.56
N GLU A 165 -14.35 -5.46 -4.42
CA GLU A 165 -14.26 -6.47 -5.48
C GLU A 165 -14.98 -6.03 -6.76
N GLU A 166 -16.23 -5.56 -6.67
CA GLU A 166 -17.00 -5.03 -7.80
C GLU A 166 -16.29 -3.87 -8.50
N ILE A 167 -15.72 -2.92 -7.73
CA ILE A 167 -15.00 -1.75 -8.24
C ILE A 167 -13.81 -2.18 -9.09
N PHE A 168 -12.96 -3.07 -8.58
CA PHE A 168 -11.74 -3.48 -9.28
C PHE A 168 -12.04 -4.42 -10.46
N ILE A 169 -12.99 -5.34 -10.34
CA ILE A 169 -13.44 -6.18 -11.46
C ILE A 169 -14.05 -5.31 -12.56
N GLY A 170 -14.90 -4.34 -12.21
CA GLY A 170 -15.45 -3.36 -13.14
C GLY A 170 -14.38 -2.49 -13.82
N GLY A 171 -13.24 -2.28 -13.16
CA GLY A 171 -12.05 -1.63 -13.70
C GLY A 171 -11.20 -2.52 -14.62
N GLY A 172 -11.57 -3.80 -14.79
CA GLY A 172 -10.89 -4.76 -15.67
C GLY A 172 -9.81 -5.61 -14.98
N PHE A 173 -9.72 -5.57 -13.65
CA PHE A 173 -8.82 -6.44 -12.89
C PHE A 173 -9.45 -7.82 -12.68
N HIS A 174 -8.61 -8.85 -12.56
CA HIS A 174 -9.04 -10.21 -12.29
C HIS A 174 -8.72 -10.58 -10.84
N LYS A 175 -9.74 -10.99 -10.08
CA LYS A 175 -9.55 -11.45 -8.71
C LYS A 175 -8.77 -12.76 -8.67
N ALA A 176 -7.68 -12.80 -7.93
CA ALA A 176 -6.90 -13.99 -7.68
C ALA A 176 -7.33 -14.68 -6.37
N LYS A 177 -7.44 -13.92 -5.27
CA LYS A 177 -7.86 -14.44 -3.97
C LYS A 177 -8.26 -13.31 -3.02
N SER A 178 -9.03 -13.67 -1.98
CA SER A 178 -9.24 -12.84 -0.80
C SER A 178 -8.65 -13.52 0.43
N PHE A 179 -8.26 -12.71 1.41
CA PHE A 179 -7.79 -13.20 2.71
C PHE A 179 -7.93 -12.11 3.77
N ARG A 180 -7.80 -12.49 5.04
CA ARG A 180 -7.89 -11.55 6.14
C ARG A 180 -6.63 -10.69 6.18
N GLY A 181 -6.79 -9.36 6.08
CA GLY A 181 -5.68 -8.40 6.06
C GLY A 181 -5.17 -7.97 7.43
N GLY A 182 -5.81 -8.48 8.49
CA GLY A 182 -5.57 -8.15 9.89
C GLY A 182 -6.86 -8.25 10.69
N PRO A 183 -6.88 -7.90 11.98
CA PRO A 183 -8.08 -8.00 12.83
C PRO A 183 -9.27 -7.20 12.32
N HIS A 184 -9.01 -6.08 11.64
CA HIS A 184 -10.01 -5.10 11.20
C HIS A 184 -10.00 -4.84 9.70
N HIS A 185 -9.23 -5.64 8.93
CA HIS A 185 -9.03 -5.42 7.51
C HIS A 185 -9.32 -6.69 6.70
N TYR A 186 -9.88 -6.48 5.52
CA TYR A 186 -9.87 -7.48 4.44
C TYR A 186 -8.69 -7.22 3.50
N SER A 187 -8.33 -8.21 2.73
CA SER A 187 -7.35 -8.11 1.64
C SER A 187 -7.84 -8.85 0.41
N ILE A 188 -7.67 -8.22 -0.74
CA ILE A 188 -7.96 -8.83 -2.03
C ILE A 188 -6.73 -8.69 -2.93
N LEU A 189 -6.30 -9.79 -3.50
CA LEU A 189 -5.25 -9.82 -4.52
C LEU A 189 -5.89 -9.91 -5.89
N PHE A 190 -5.53 -8.98 -6.76
CA PHE A 190 -5.91 -8.95 -8.17
C PHE A 190 -4.70 -9.08 -9.08
N THR A 191 -4.96 -9.38 -10.35
CA THR A 191 -4.01 -9.26 -11.45
C THR A 191 -4.53 -8.26 -12.47
N ALA A 192 -3.63 -7.47 -13.05
CA ALA A 192 -3.94 -6.57 -14.15
C ALA A 192 -4.24 -7.38 -15.44
N PRO A 193 -5.09 -6.86 -16.31
CA PRO A 193 -5.38 -7.46 -17.62
C PRO A 193 -4.15 -7.55 -18.50
#